data_12e3ed6fa3b54e47dcf4332ef3e3a397
#
_entry.id   12e3ed6fa3b54e47dcf4332ef3e3a397
#
_cell.length_a   1.000
_cell.length_b   1.000
_cell.length_c   1.000
_cell.angle_alpha   90.00
_cell.angle_beta   90.00
_cell.angle_gamma   90.00
#
_symmetry.space_group_name_H-M   'P 1'
#
loop_
_entity.id
_entity.type
_entity.pdbx_description
1 polymer ?
#
loop_
_entity_poly.entity_id
_entity_poly.type
_entity_poly.pdbx_seq_one_letter_code
_entity_poly.pdbx_strand_id
1 'polypeptide(L)' 'MRVSAKSDYALRALIELAARADSGPVSAEELGRAQEIPHNFLQAILADLRRAGIVISQRGQAGGWRMARPAEDVSVADVI' A
#
# COMPACT_ATOMS: atom_id res chain seq x y z
N MET A 1 -2.92 -21.39 -7.87
CA MET A 1 -3.33 -20.68 -6.65
C MET A 1 -4.20 -19.49 -7.03
N ARG A 2 -5.30 -19.33 -6.33
CA ARG A 2 -6.23 -18.27 -6.62
C ARG A 2 -6.00 -17.10 -5.65
N VAL A 3 -5.68 -15.93 -6.19
CA VAL A 3 -5.48 -14.73 -5.39
C VAL A 3 -6.76 -13.90 -5.48
N SER A 4 -7.29 -13.47 -4.34
CA SER A 4 -8.50 -12.65 -4.31
C SER A 4 -8.23 -11.27 -4.92
N ALA A 5 -9.30 -10.59 -5.38
CA ALA A 5 -9.16 -9.24 -5.91
C ALA A 5 -8.52 -8.31 -4.88
N LYS A 6 -8.88 -8.46 -3.60
CA LYS A 6 -8.32 -7.66 -2.53
C LYS A 6 -6.81 -7.89 -2.38
N SER A 7 -6.38 -9.16 -2.46
CA SER A 7 -4.95 -9.48 -2.38
C SER A 7 -4.18 -8.94 -3.58
N ASP A 8 -4.77 -9.00 -4.76
CA ASP A 8 -4.16 -8.46 -5.97
C ASP A 8 -3.98 -6.95 -5.84
N TYR A 9 -5.01 -6.24 -5.40
CA TYR A 9 -4.94 -4.80 -5.19
C TYR A 9 -3.91 -4.45 -4.10
N ALA A 10 -3.85 -5.24 -3.04
CA ALA A 10 -2.89 -5.02 -1.97
C ALA A 10 -1.45 -5.13 -2.49
N LEU A 11 -1.18 -6.15 -3.31
CA LEU A 11 0.14 -6.31 -3.91
C LEU A 11 0.49 -5.16 -4.84
N ARG A 12 -0.48 -4.70 -5.64
CA ARG A 12 -0.26 -3.55 -6.53
C ARG A 12 0.05 -2.29 -5.74
N ALA A 13 -0.67 -2.06 -4.63
CA ALA A 13 -0.44 -0.90 -3.79
C ALA A 13 0.98 -0.94 -3.20
N LEU A 14 1.42 -2.11 -2.75
CA LEU A 14 2.77 -2.26 -2.20
C LEU A 14 3.85 -2.07 -3.24
N ILE A 15 3.62 -2.57 -4.46
CA ILE A 15 4.57 -2.38 -5.56
C ILE A 15 4.76 -0.89 -5.83
N GLU A 16 3.66 -0.14 -5.87
CA GLU A 16 3.72 1.29 -6.12
C GLU A 16 4.43 2.03 -4.98
N LEU A 17 4.12 1.69 -3.73
CA LEU A 17 4.76 2.31 -2.58
C LEU A 17 6.26 1.99 -2.54
N ALA A 18 6.63 0.76 -2.88
CA ALA A 18 8.04 0.37 -2.93
C ALA A 18 8.79 1.14 -4.02
N ALA A 19 8.16 1.32 -5.18
CA ALA A 19 8.76 2.06 -6.28
C ALA A 19 8.96 3.53 -5.94
N ARG A 20 8.14 4.08 -5.03
CA ARG A 20 8.22 5.49 -4.62
C ARG A 20 8.83 5.67 -3.24
N ALA A 21 9.53 4.67 -2.73
CA ALA A 21 10.08 4.70 -1.36
C ALA A 21 10.97 5.93 -1.11
N ASP A 22 11.72 6.36 -2.12
CA ASP A 22 12.62 7.49 -2.00
C ASP A 22 11.96 8.84 -2.30
N SER A 23 10.70 8.83 -2.70
CA SER A 23 9.98 10.04 -3.12
C SER A 23 9.10 10.62 -2.00
N GLY A 24 9.10 10.00 -0.83
CA GLY A 24 8.26 10.42 0.28
C GLY A 24 6.89 9.76 0.26
N PRO A 25 5.99 10.20 1.15
CA PRO A 25 4.65 9.59 1.24
C PRO A 25 3.82 9.80 -0.02
N VAL A 26 2.94 8.84 -0.30
CA VAL A 26 2.05 8.86 -1.46
C VAL A 26 0.62 8.95 -0.95
N SER A 27 -0.18 9.89 -1.46
CA SER A 27 -1.57 10.01 -1.06
C SER A 27 -2.38 8.81 -1.54
N ALA A 28 -3.48 8.53 -0.83
CA ALA A 28 -4.36 7.43 -1.25
C ALA A 28 -4.93 7.67 -2.65
N GLU A 29 -5.28 8.92 -2.97
CA GLU A 29 -5.81 9.25 -4.28
C GLU A 29 -4.80 8.95 -5.38
N GLU A 30 -3.54 9.35 -5.16
CA GLU A 30 -2.49 9.14 -6.14
C GLU A 30 -2.18 7.65 -6.30
N LEU A 31 -2.15 6.93 -5.19
CA LEU A 31 -1.91 5.50 -5.20
C LEU A 31 -3.01 4.76 -5.97
N GLY A 32 -4.27 5.12 -5.69
CA GLY A 32 -5.41 4.53 -6.38
C GLY A 32 -5.40 4.81 -7.87
N ARG A 33 -5.01 6.03 -8.24
CA ARG A 33 -4.94 6.42 -9.65
C ARG A 33 -3.82 5.67 -10.37
N ALA A 34 -2.66 5.56 -9.73
CA ALA A 34 -1.51 4.91 -10.35
C ALA A 34 -1.74 3.43 -10.62
N GLN A 35 -2.45 2.75 -9.72
CA GLN A 35 -2.69 1.31 -9.83
C GLN A 35 -4.12 0.97 -10.18
N GLU A 36 -4.95 1.96 -10.48
CA GLU A 36 -6.35 1.78 -10.83
C GLU A 36 -7.10 0.95 -9.81
N ILE A 37 -6.95 1.32 -8.52
CA ILE A 37 -7.62 0.64 -7.43
C ILE A 37 -8.83 1.45 -7.00
N PRO A 38 -10.04 0.85 -6.94
CA PRO A 38 -11.21 1.57 -6.45
C PRO A 38 -11.00 2.08 -5.03
N HIS A 39 -11.46 3.31 -4.76
CA HIS A 39 -11.19 4.00 -3.50
C HIS A 39 -11.61 3.20 -2.27
N ASN A 40 -12.82 2.63 -2.29
CA ASN A 40 -13.32 1.87 -1.13
C ASN A 40 -12.48 0.63 -0.85
N PHE A 41 -12.01 -0.05 -1.90
CA PHE A 41 -11.08 -1.18 -1.71
C PHE A 41 -9.74 -0.71 -1.16
N LEU A 42 -9.25 0.40 -1.69
CA LEU A 42 -7.94 0.92 -1.28
C LEU A 42 -7.92 1.32 0.20
N GLN A 43 -8.98 1.97 0.68
CA GLN A 43 -9.06 2.35 2.09
C GLN A 43 -9.00 1.13 3.01
N ALA A 44 -9.74 0.08 2.68
CA ALA A 44 -9.73 -1.15 3.47
C ALA A 44 -8.36 -1.84 3.42
N ILE A 45 -7.75 -1.87 2.25
CA ILE A 45 -6.43 -2.48 2.05
C ILE A 45 -5.37 -1.76 2.86
N LEU A 46 -5.35 -0.43 2.78
CA LEU A 46 -4.35 0.36 3.50
C LEU A 46 -4.52 0.21 5.02
N ALA A 47 -5.75 0.14 5.50
CA ALA A 47 -6.01 -0.08 6.91
C ALA A 47 -5.49 -1.44 7.37
N ASP A 48 -5.70 -2.47 6.57
CA ASP A 48 -5.23 -3.82 6.88
C ASP A 48 -3.70 -3.89 6.87
N LEU A 49 -3.07 -3.26 5.87
CA LEU A 49 -1.61 -3.25 5.76
C LEU A 49 -0.98 -2.47 6.92
N ARG A 50 -1.62 -1.40 7.36
CA ARG A 50 -1.15 -0.64 8.51
C ARG A 50 -1.22 -1.47 9.78
N ARG A 51 -2.33 -2.18 10.00
CA ARG A 51 -2.48 -3.06 11.16
C ARG A 51 -1.45 -4.18 11.17
N ALA A 52 -1.06 -4.65 9.99
CA ALA A 52 -0.04 -5.69 9.86
C ALA A 52 1.38 -5.14 10.02
N GLY A 53 1.54 -3.82 10.12
CA GLY A 53 2.86 -3.20 10.25
C GLY A 53 3.66 -3.13 8.97
N ILE A 54 3.00 -3.29 7.81
CA ILE A 54 3.66 -3.28 6.51
C ILE A 54 3.78 -1.86 5.96
N VAL A 55 2.77 -1.02 6.23
CA VAL A 55 2.80 0.38 5.81
C VAL A 55 2.51 1.28 7.00
N ILE A 56 2.91 2.54 6.90
CA ILE A 56 2.60 3.57 7.89
C ILE A 56 1.93 4.73 7.17
N SER A 57 1.10 5.46 7.91
CA SER A 57 0.51 6.69 7.42
C SER A 57 1.23 7.88 8.05
N GLN A 58 1.36 8.95 7.29
CA GLN A 58 2.03 10.17 7.74
C GLN A 58 1.07 11.32 7.55
N ARG A 59 0.87 12.12 8.61
CA ARG A 59 -0.04 13.26 8.58
C ARG A 59 0.66 14.51 8.08
N GLY A 60 -0.13 15.50 7.67
CA GLY A 60 0.36 16.79 7.25
C GLY A 60 0.13 17.04 5.77
N GLN A 61 0.55 18.23 5.30
CA GLN A 61 0.36 18.63 3.91
C GLN A 61 1.12 17.71 2.94
N ALA A 62 2.27 17.23 3.38
CA ALA A 62 3.07 16.29 2.59
C ALA A 62 2.84 14.85 3.06
N GLY A 63 1.73 14.61 3.74
CA GLY A 63 1.43 13.30 4.29
C GLY A 63 0.94 12.30 3.26
N GLY A 64 0.78 11.08 3.68
CA GLY A 64 0.32 9.99 2.83
C GLY A 64 0.76 8.66 3.40
N TRP A 65 0.99 7.70 2.52
CA TRP A 65 1.34 6.34 2.90
C TRP A 65 2.73 6.00 2.41
N ARG A 66 3.43 5.19 3.19
CA ARG A 66 4.77 4.74 2.81
C ARG A 66 5.02 3.37 3.43
N MET A 67 6.04 2.68 2.91
CA MET A 67 6.44 1.38 3.47
C MET A 67 7.00 1.58 4.87
N ALA A 68 6.56 0.74 5.81
CA ALA A 68 7.08 0.77 7.18
C ALA A 68 8.45 0.11 7.27
N ARG A 69 8.75 -0.79 6.33
CA ARG A 69 10.01 -1.52 6.27
C ARG A 69 10.35 -1.78 4.80
N PRO A 70 11.62 -2.11 4.49
CA PRO A 70 12.02 -2.37 3.10
C PRO A 70 11.14 -3.44 2.45
N ALA A 71 10.87 -3.27 1.16
CA ALA A 71 9.99 -4.18 0.44
C ALA A 71 10.51 -5.63 0.48
N GLU A 72 11.82 -5.82 0.46
CA GLU A 72 12.40 -7.16 0.51
C GLU A 72 12.16 -7.89 1.83
N ASP A 73 11.75 -7.16 2.87
CA ASP A 73 11.42 -7.75 4.18
C ASP A 73 9.95 -8.15 4.28
N VAL A 74 9.17 -7.88 3.22
CA VAL A 74 7.73 -8.19 3.20
C VAL A 74 7.53 -9.40 2.31
N SER A 75 6.97 -10.48 2.86
CA SER A 75 6.67 -11.67 2.08
C SER A 75 5.23 -11.62 1.57
N VAL A 76 4.92 -12.43 0.57
CA VAL A 76 3.55 -12.54 0.06
C VAL A 76 2.61 -13.01 1.17
N ALA A 77 3.10 -13.85 2.07
CA ALA A 77 2.30 -14.34 3.20
C ALA A 77 1.89 -13.22 4.16
N ASP A 78 2.70 -12.16 4.26
CA ASP A 78 2.36 -11.01 5.12
C ASP A 78 1.18 -10.21 4.56
N VAL A 79 0.95 -10.30 3.25
CA VAL A 79 -0.06 -9.50 2.55
C VAL A 79 -1.38 -10.26 2.40
N ILE A 80 -1.31 -11.55 2.23
CA ILE A 80 -2.48 -12.43 1.98
C ILE A 80 -3.15 -12.96 3.28
#